data_fcd6719d2f9b95b1ddc1683b6cf43802
#
_entry.id   fcd6719d2f9b95b1ddc1683b6cf43802
#
_cell.length_a   1.000
_cell.length_b   1.000
_cell.length_c   1.000
_cell.angle_alpha   90.00
_cell.angle_beta   90.00
_cell.angle_gamma   90.00
#
_symmetry.space_group_name_H-M   'P 1'
#
loop_
_entity.id
_entity.type
_entity.pdbx_description
1 polymer ?
#
loop_
_entity_poly.entity_id
_entity_poly.type
_entity_poly.pdbx_seq_one_letter_code
_entity_poly.pdbx_strand_id
1 'polypeptide(L)'
;KEARDFVDRGLALFPDNLILKNELCYILETEGDIPRAIELCNELIDKNPFSYEYWFTLGRLHSMVGDYEKAIEAFDFALTCDDSDTELKILKAYCLYMNESYEKAIEEYQEIEGDEEVMRRISPLMAECYMKLEQYEKAYQLLSTIINDPDMEDGPTNYINYIRCCTETERDNEASIMLFKAAQLYPNNVRLLSLLALCLLDSGKKEEAIAITNKIFKIIDKKSINPETQEECNSLLHAGQYLLSKGDVDKAISYYKKVLQINPKTPMIHIHLAMAYLDNRDMENFMEHIGQISGDDLL
;
A
#
# COMPACT_ATOMS: atom_id res chain seq x y z
N LYS A 1 -5.29 -29.91 -11.80
CA LYS A 1 -6.10 -31.11 -11.59
C LYS A 1 -5.34 -32.39 -12.00
N GLU A 2 -4.83 -32.49 -13.23
CA GLU A 2 -4.03 -33.68 -13.68
C GLU A 2 -2.78 -33.91 -12.83
N ALA A 3 -2.02 -32.83 -12.52
CA ALA A 3 -0.84 -32.93 -11.66
C ALA A 3 -1.19 -33.45 -10.27
N ARG A 4 -2.30 -33.00 -9.69
CA ARG A 4 -2.79 -33.46 -8.39
C ARG A 4 -3.10 -34.93 -8.42
N ASP A 5 -3.88 -35.43 -9.39
CA ASP A 5 -4.22 -36.84 -9.54
C ASP A 5 -2.97 -37.73 -9.70
N PHE A 6 -1.95 -37.21 -10.40
CA PHE A 6 -0.67 -37.93 -10.58
C PHE A 6 0.09 -38.05 -9.25
N VAL A 7 0.20 -36.96 -8.50
CA VAL A 7 0.90 -36.93 -7.21
C VAL A 7 0.15 -37.80 -6.18
N ASP A 8 -1.18 -37.71 -6.10
CA ASP A 8 -1.99 -38.50 -5.18
C ASP A 8 -1.85 -40.02 -5.47
N ARG A 9 -1.83 -40.41 -6.77
CA ARG A 9 -1.56 -41.82 -7.15
C ARG A 9 -0.15 -42.24 -6.82
N GLY A 10 0.84 -41.36 -6.98
CA GLY A 10 2.21 -41.64 -6.59
C GLY A 10 2.36 -41.84 -5.10
N LEU A 11 1.73 -41.01 -4.28
CA LEU A 11 1.73 -41.10 -2.82
C LEU A 11 0.94 -42.31 -2.31
N ALA A 12 -0.09 -42.77 -3.03
CA ALA A 12 -0.77 -44.02 -2.70
C ALA A 12 0.14 -45.26 -2.83
N LEU A 13 1.12 -45.19 -3.75
CA LEU A 13 2.11 -46.26 -3.94
C LEU A 13 3.37 -46.07 -3.07
N PHE A 14 3.77 -44.80 -2.84
CA PHE A 14 4.98 -44.44 -2.12
C PHE A 14 4.67 -43.33 -1.11
N PRO A 15 4.02 -43.65 0.06
CA PRO A 15 3.53 -42.65 1.01
C PRO A 15 4.62 -41.75 1.63
N ASP A 16 5.84 -42.27 1.74
CA ASP A 16 6.99 -41.57 2.34
C ASP A 16 7.93 -40.93 1.32
N ASN A 17 7.51 -40.83 0.05
CA ASN A 17 8.31 -40.19 -0.97
C ASN A 17 8.33 -38.66 -0.79
N LEU A 18 9.48 -38.14 -0.37
CA LEU A 18 9.66 -36.72 -0.05
C LEU A 18 9.49 -35.79 -1.28
N ILE A 19 9.89 -36.26 -2.47
CA ILE A 19 9.75 -35.51 -3.72
C ILE A 19 8.26 -35.30 -4.03
N LEU A 20 7.47 -36.39 -3.97
CA LEU A 20 6.03 -36.30 -4.22
C LEU A 20 5.30 -35.47 -3.14
N LYS A 21 5.74 -35.54 -1.88
CA LYS A 21 5.21 -34.67 -0.82
C LYS A 21 5.54 -33.19 -1.08
N ASN A 22 6.74 -32.89 -1.54
CA ASN A 22 7.13 -31.53 -1.91
C ASN A 22 6.28 -31.00 -3.07
N GLU A 23 6.11 -31.79 -4.13
CA GLU A 23 5.20 -31.45 -5.23
C GLU A 23 3.76 -31.23 -4.76
N LEU A 24 3.28 -32.04 -3.80
CA LEU A 24 1.97 -31.85 -3.20
C LEU A 24 1.89 -30.50 -2.44
N CYS A 25 2.95 -30.09 -1.78
CA CYS A 25 3.01 -28.80 -1.10
C CYS A 25 2.77 -27.63 -2.07
N TYR A 26 3.46 -27.62 -3.22
CA TYR A 26 3.25 -26.62 -4.28
C TYR A 26 1.83 -26.67 -4.87
N ILE A 27 1.26 -27.86 -5.04
CA ILE A 27 -0.11 -28.00 -5.52
C ILE A 27 -1.10 -27.42 -4.52
N LEU A 28 -0.96 -27.73 -3.22
CA LEU A 28 -1.80 -27.20 -2.16
C LEU A 28 -1.74 -25.68 -2.08
N GLU A 29 -0.55 -25.10 -2.24
CA GLU A 29 -0.36 -23.67 -2.34
C GLU A 29 -1.15 -23.07 -3.51
N THR A 30 -1.04 -23.65 -4.70
CA THR A 30 -1.77 -23.15 -5.89
C THR A 30 -3.29 -23.35 -5.78
N GLU A 31 -3.75 -24.32 -5.00
CA GLU A 31 -5.16 -24.57 -4.68
C GLU A 31 -5.68 -23.64 -3.56
N GLY A 32 -4.77 -22.94 -2.86
CA GLY A 32 -5.11 -22.05 -1.74
C GLY A 32 -5.30 -22.76 -0.40
N ASP A 33 -4.99 -24.08 -0.31
CA ASP A 33 -5.04 -24.84 0.94
C ASP A 33 -3.72 -24.66 1.72
N ILE A 34 -3.44 -23.41 2.10
CA ILE A 34 -2.19 -23.03 2.76
C ILE A 34 -1.98 -23.74 4.11
N PRO A 35 -3.01 -23.90 4.99
CA PRO A 35 -2.81 -24.61 6.26
C PRO A 35 -2.26 -26.02 6.06
N ARG A 36 -2.81 -26.75 5.10
CA ARG A 36 -2.38 -28.11 4.81
C ARG A 36 -1.01 -28.17 4.13
N ALA A 37 -0.67 -27.17 3.32
CA ALA A 37 0.67 -27.03 2.76
C ALA A 37 1.71 -26.80 3.88
N ILE A 38 1.41 -25.98 4.89
CA ILE A 38 2.27 -25.75 6.07
C ILE A 38 2.48 -27.05 6.86
N GLU A 39 1.41 -27.80 7.15
CA GLU A 39 1.51 -29.09 7.85
C GLU A 39 2.45 -30.05 7.11
N LEU A 40 2.25 -30.18 5.80
CA LEU A 40 3.07 -31.05 4.95
C LEU A 40 4.53 -30.59 4.87
N CYS A 41 4.76 -29.30 4.79
CA CYS A 41 6.10 -28.72 4.79
C CYS A 41 6.84 -29.00 6.11
N ASN A 42 6.15 -28.90 7.25
CA ASN A 42 6.72 -29.29 8.55
C ASN A 42 7.09 -30.78 8.61
N GLU A 43 6.26 -31.68 8.06
CA GLU A 43 6.61 -33.10 7.94
C GLU A 43 7.88 -33.34 7.10
N LEU A 44 8.07 -32.54 6.02
CA LEU A 44 9.26 -32.60 5.19
C LEU A 44 10.50 -32.12 5.94
N ILE A 45 10.39 -31.05 6.70
CA ILE A 45 11.45 -30.50 7.56
C ILE A 45 11.85 -31.52 8.65
N ASP A 46 10.88 -32.17 9.29
CA ASP A 46 11.15 -33.23 10.28
C ASP A 46 11.99 -34.38 9.70
N LYS A 47 11.85 -34.68 8.41
CA LYS A 47 12.62 -35.73 7.72
C LYS A 47 13.98 -35.25 7.22
N ASN A 48 14.07 -33.99 6.83
CA ASN A 48 15.31 -33.35 6.35
C ASN A 48 15.42 -31.89 6.83
N PRO A 49 15.86 -31.67 8.09
CA PRO A 49 15.90 -30.35 8.72
C PRO A 49 16.94 -29.39 8.12
N PHE A 50 17.84 -29.87 7.28
CA PHE A 50 18.86 -29.07 6.62
C PHE A 50 18.54 -28.77 5.15
N SER A 51 17.28 -28.91 4.73
CA SER A 51 16.85 -28.57 3.39
C SER A 51 16.52 -27.09 3.29
N TYR A 52 17.34 -26.33 2.54
CA TYR A 52 17.05 -24.95 2.15
C TYR A 52 15.62 -24.82 1.58
N GLU A 53 15.27 -25.65 0.61
CA GLU A 53 14.00 -25.61 -0.12
C GLU A 53 12.77 -25.71 0.80
N TYR A 54 12.82 -26.56 1.82
CA TYR A 54 11.69 -26.75 2.72
C TYR A 54 11.51 -25.55 3.66
N TRP A 55 12.59 -25.02 4.19
CA TRP A 55 12.55 -23.81 5.02
C TRP A 55 12.12 -22.58 4.21
N PHE A 56 12.63 -22.42 3.00
CA PHE A 56 12.21 -21.37 2.08
C PHE A 56 10.71 -21.45 1.78
N THR A 57 10.20 -22.66 1.46
CA THR A 57 8.77 -22.89 1.17
C THR A 57 7.92 -22.57 2.40
N LEU A 58 8.34 -23.03 3.60
CA LEU A 58 7.63 -22.75 4.85
C LEU A 58 7.53 -21.25 5.12
N GLY A 59 8.64 -20.52 4.98
CA GLY A 59 8.66 -19.06 5.16
C GLY A 59 7.73 -18.33 4.20
N ARG A 60 7.71 -18.75 2.94
CA ARG A 60 6.82 -18.19 1.92
C ARG A 60 5.33 -18.49 2.23
N LEU A 61 5.00 -19.69 2.67
CA LEU A 61 3.64 -20.05 3.07
C LEU A 61 3.17 -19.24 4.28
N HIS A 62 4.02 -19.05 5.31
CA HIS A 62 3.69 -18.19 6.45
C HIS A 62 3.53 -16.73 6.04
N SER A 63 4.36 -16.22 5.14
CA SER A 63 4.21 -14.86 4.59
C SER A 63 2.87 -14.66 3.88
N MET A 64 2.40 -15.66 3.12
CA MET A 64 1.10 -15.61 2.42
C MET A 64 -0.11 -15.52 3.35
N VAL A 65 -0.02 -16.08 4.56
CA VAL A 65 -1.10 -15.98 5.56
C VAL A 65 -0.92 -14.82 6.53
N GLY A 66 0.13 -14.00 6.34
CA GLY A 66 0.41 -12.84 7.18
C GLY A 66 1.08 -13.17 8.51
N ASP A 67 1.55 -14.40 8.71
CA ASP A 67 2.31 -14.80 9.90
C ASP A 67 3.81 -14.50 9.67
N TYR A 68 4.11 -13.19 9.64
CA TYR A 68 5.45 -12.71 9.28
C TYR A 68 6.52 -13.10 10.27
N GLU A 69 6.18 -13.27 11.56
CA GLU A 69 7.14 -13.72 12.57
C GLU A 69 7.66 -15.12 12.26
N LYS A 70 6.77 -16.08 11.98
CA LYS A 70 7.18 -17.43 11.57
C LYS A 70 7.82 -17.47 10.19
N ALA A 71 7.41 -16.58 9.28
CA ALA A 71 8.06 -16.47 7.98
C ALA A 71 9.53 -16.08 8.15
N ILE A 72 9.84 -15.08 9.01
CA ILE A 72 11.20 -14.64 9.32
C ILE A 72 12.03 -15.77 9.93
N GLU A 73 11.47 -16.47 10.93
CA GLU A 73 12.16 -17.62 11.53
C GLU A 73 12.51 -18.71 10.50
N ALA A 74 11.58 -19.05 9.61
CA ALA A 74 11.83 -20.04 8.58
C ALA A 74 12.88 -19.56 7.55
N PHE A 75 12.87 -18.28 7.18
CA PHE A 75 13.88 -17.69 6.30
C PHE A 75 15.25 -17.64 6.96
N ASP A 76 15.33 -17.40 8.27
CA ASP A 76 16.60 -17.48 9.01
C ASP A 76 17.19 -18.89 8.95
N PHE A 77 16.37 -19.93 9.10
CA PHE A 77 16.82 -21.32 8.94
C PHE A 77 17.25 -21.61 7.48
N ALA A 78 16.54 -21.12 6.48
CA ALA A 78 16.93 -21.29 5.08
C ALA A 78 18.31 -20.62 4.81
N LEU A 79 18.53 -19.41 5.33
CA LEU A 79 19.81 -18.71 5.21
C LEU A 79 20.96 -19.41 5.93
N THR A 80 20.71 -20.22 6.98
CA THR A 80 21.77 -21.06 7.58
C THR A 80 22.19 -22.19 6.64
N CYS A 81 21.35 -22.57 5.69
CA CYS A 81 21.67 -23.61 4.69
C CYS A 81 22.35 -23.03 3.47
N ASP A 82 21.94 -21.82 3.02
CA ASP A 82 22.54 -21.06 1.94
C ASP A 82 22.38 -19.55 2.21
N ASP A 83 23.47 -18.90 2.56
CA ASP A 83 23.54 -17.47 2.88
C ASP A 83 23.74 -16.58 1.67
N SER A 84 23.95 -17.15 0.47
CA SER A 84 24.21 -16.43 -0.76
C SER A 84 22.94 -15.97 -1.50
N ASP A 85 21.76 -16.42 -1.09
CA ASP A 85 20.50 -16.14 -1.77
C ASP A 85 20.02 -14.71 -1.49
N THR A 86 20.29 -13.82 -2.43
CA THR A 86 19.88 -12.40 -2.41
C THR A 86 18.35 -12.24 -2.38
N GLU A 87 17.62 -13.06 -3.15
CA GLU A 87 16.15 -13.00 -3.20
C GLU A 87 15.52 -13.35 -1.83
N LEU A 88 16.08 -14.36 -1.17
CA LEU A 88 15.64 -14.74 0.16
C LEU A 88 15.89 -13.63 1.18
N LYS A 89 17.05 -12.96 1.14
CA LYS A 89 17.32 -11.80 2.01
C LYS A 89 16.32 -10.67 1.77
N ILE A 90 15.98 -10.39 0.50
CA ILE A 90 14.94 -9.40 0.15
C ILE A 90 13.58 -9.79 0.72
N LEU A 91 13.18 -11.05 0.59
CA LEU A 91 11.91 -11.55 1.12
C LEU A 91 11.86 -11.48 2.65
N LYS A 92 12.95 -11.85 3.33
CA LYS A 92 13.06 -11.72 4.79
C LYS A 92 12.94 -10.26 5.23
N ALA A 93 13.67 -9.35 4.59
CA ALA A 93 13.60 -7.93 4.88
C ALA A 93 12.18 -7.36 4.65
N TYR A 94 11.49 -7.82 3.60
CA TYR A 94 10.09 -7.47 3.36
C TYR A 94 9.17 -8.00 4.48
N CYS A 95 9.37 -9.23 4.95
CA CYS A 95 8.61 -9.75 6.09
C CYS A 95 8.86 -8.97 7.38
N LEU A 96 10.10 -8.52 7.62
CA LEU A 96 10.44 -7.62 8.73
C LEU A 96 9.70 -6.28 8.61
N TYR A 97 9.62 -5.69 7.41
CA TYR A 97 8.84 -4.50 7.14
C TYR A 97 7.35 -4.71 7.46
N MET A 98 6.77 -5.82 6.99
CA MET A 98 5.37 -6.16 7.22
C MET A 98 5.07 -6.47 8.69
N ASN A 99 6.08 -6.92 9.45
CA ASN A 99 6.03 -7.14 10.90
C ASN A 99 6.38 -5.87 11.71
N GLU A 100 6.38 -4.71 11.06
CA GLU A 100 6.68 -3.40 11.65
C GLU A 100 8.08 -3.29 12.31
N SER A 101 8.98 -4.22 12.00
CA SER A 101 10.37 -4.24 12.48
C SER A 101 11.28 -3.47 11.52
N TYR A 102 11.01 -2.17 11.35
CA TYR A 102 11.59 -1.35 10.29
C TYR A 102 13.10 -1.19 10.39
N GLU A 103 13.66 -1.07 11.62
CA GLU A 103 15.10 -0.97 11.83
C GLU A 103 15.82 -2.23 11.35
N LYS A 104 15.27 -3.41 11.71
CA LYS A 104 15.85 -4.69 11.28
C LYS A 104 15.71 -4.90 9.77
N ALA A 105 14.59 -4.46 9.18
CA ALA A 105 14.41 -4.50 7.74
C ALA A 105 15.47 -3.67 7.02
N ILE A 106 15.80 -2.48 7.53
CA ILE A 106 16.87 -1.63 6.98
C ILE A 106 18.22 -2.31 7.10
N GLU A 107 18.54 -2.91 8.26
CA GLU A 107 19.79 -3.65 8.48
C GLU A 107 19.93 -4.78 7.45
N GLU A 108 18.90 -5.59 7.27
CA GLU A 108 18.90 -6.67 6.26
C GLU A 108 19.08 -6.14 4.84
N TYR A 109 18.36 -5.06 4.44
CA TYR A 109 18.55 -4.46 3.11
C TYR A 109 19.97 -3.90 2.93
N GLN A 110 20.60 -3.35 3.96
CA GLN A 110 21.96 -2.82 3.88
C GLN A 110 23.03 -3.90 3.75
N GLU A 111 22.77 -5.12 4.25
CA GLU A 111 23.66 -6.27 4.11
C GLU A 111 23.56 -6.95 2.73
N ILE A 112 22.58 -6.55 1.91
CA ILE A 112 22.44 -7.11 0.56
C ILE A 112 23.49 -6.51 -0.34
N GLU A 113 24.44 -7.35 -0.78
CA GLU A 113 25.37 -7.03 -1.86
C GLU A 113 24.70 -7.34 -3.20
N GLY A 114 24.56 -6.34 -4.05
CA GLY A 114 23.91 -6.50 -5.34
C GLY A 114 24.41 -5.51 -6.37
N ASP A 115 24.07 -5.78 -7.62
CA ASP A 115 24.28 -4.84 -8.72
C ASP A 115 23.26 -3.69 -8.70
N GLU A 116 23.34 -2.80 -9.67
CA GLU A 116 22.42 -1.66 -9.78
C GLU A 116 20.94 -2.10 -9.87
N GLU A 117 20.66 -3.24 -10.48
CA GLU A 117 19.29 -3.74 -10.62
C GLU A 117 18.71 -4.15 -9.25
N VAL A 118 19.48 -4.87 -8.44
CA VAL A 118 19.10 -5.21 -7.05
C VAL A 118 18.91 -3.94 -6.25
N MET A 119 19.83 -2.98 -6.33
CA MET A 119 19.73 -1.72 -5.59
C MET A 119 18.50 -0.90 -6.00
N ARG A 120 18.12 -0.88 -7.27
CA ARG A 120 16.87 -0.25 -7.73
C ARG A 120 15.64 -0.87 -7.10
N ARG A 121 15.63 -2.18 -6.88
CA ARG A 121 14.50 -2.90 -6.26
C ARG A 121 14.38 -2.64 -4.76
N ILE A 122 15.49 -2.61 -4.02
CA ILE A 122 15.47 -2.50 -2.56
C ILE A 122 15.43 -1.05 -2.05
N SER A 123 15.97 -0.07 -2.80
CA SER A 123 16.02 1.33 -2.36
C SER A 123 14.64 1.94 -2.07
N PRO A 124 13.58 1.70 -2.86
CA PRO A 124 12.22 2.16 -2.52
C PRO A 124 11.70 1.57 -1.22
N LEU A 125 11.98 0.29 -0.98
CA LEU A 125 11.55 -0.43 0.24
C LEU A 125 12.28 0.11 1.48
N MET A 126 13.59 0.37 1.35
CA MET A 126 14.37 1.03 2.42
C MET A 126 13.84 2.45 2.71
N ALA A 127 13.51 3.20 1.67
CA ALA A 127 12.95 4.54 1.83
C ALA A 127 11.61 4.49 2.59
N GLU A 128 10.75 3.52 2.30
CA GLU A 128 9.52 3.31 3.05
C GLU A 128 9.78 2.98 4.53
N CYS A 129 10.76 2.11 4.83
CA CYS A 129 11.17 1.84 6.21
C CYS A 129 11.62 3.12 6.93
N TYR A 130 12.47 3.93 6.30
CA TYR A 130 12.89 5.22 6.88
C TYR A 130 11.72 6.17 7.11
N MET A 131 10.74 6.21 6.19
CA MET A 131 9.54 7.03 6.36
C MET A 131 8.66 6.55 7.52
N LYS A 132 8.56 5.23 7.74
CA LYS A 132 7.85 4.65 8.89
C LYS A 132 8.50 5.00 10.23
N LEU A 133 9.82 5.17 10.23
CA LEU A 133 10.62 5.61 11.38
C LEU A 133 10.73 7.14 11.49
N GLU A 134 9.98 7.90 10.68
CA GLU A 134 10.02 9.36 10.60
C GLU A 134 11.40 9.94 10.25
N GLN A 135 12.30 9.11 9.69
CA GLN A 135 13.63 9.51 9.24
C GLN A 135 13.58 10.07 7.82
N TYR A 136 12.77 11.11 7.62
CA TYR A 136 12.42 11.65 6.29
C TYR A 136 13.62 12.16 5.49
N GLU A 137 14.69 12.64 6.15
CA GLU A 137 15.90 13.09 5.48
C GLU A 137 16.64 11.94 4.78
N LYS A 138 16.73 10.76 5.43
CA LYS A 138 17.34 9.56 4.81
C LYS A 138 16.48 9.02 3.68
N ALA A 139 15.16 9.00 3.89
CA ALA A 139 14.22 8.59 2.85
C ALA A 139 14.29 9.53 1.64
N TYR A 140 14.36 10.85 1.86
CA TYR A 140 14.55 11.84 0.81
C TYR A 140 15.81 11.59 -0.01
N GLN A 141 16.94 11.32 0.64
CA GLN A 141 18.21 11.06 -0.07
C GLN A 141 18.10 9.84 -0.99
N LEU A 142 17.52 8.73 -0.51
CA LEU A 142 17.29 7.53 -1.34
C LEU A 142 16.32 7.82 -2.49
N LEU A 143 15.20 8.43 -2.20
CA LEU A 143 14.17 8.73 -3.21
C LEU A 143 14.68 9.74 -4.25
N SER A 144 15.58 10.65 -3.87
CA SER A 144 16.23 11.58 -4.81
C SER A 144 17.06 10.84 -5.85
N THR A 145 17.78 9.78 -5.46
CA THR A 145 18.54 8.97 -6.40
C THR A 145 17.63 8.21 -7.35
N ILE A 146 16.54 7.62 -6.81
CA ILE A 146 15.56 6.87 -7.57
C ILE A 146 14.90 7.74 -8.65
N ILE A 147 14.36 8.91 -8.28
CA ILE A 147 13.61 9.80 -9.19
C ILE A 147 14.49 10.40 -10.29
N ASN A 148 15.80 10.48 -10.07
CA ASN A 148 16.75 10.98 -11.04
C ASN A 148 17.45 9.89 -11.87
N ASP A 149 17.19 8.61 -11.58
CA ASP A 149 17.71 7.49 -12.35
C ASP A 149 16.87 7.32 -13.65
N PRO A 150 17.44 7.52 -14.84
CA PRO A 150 16.70 7.41 -16.11
C PRO A 150 16.26 5.99 -16.46
N ASP A 151 16.89 4.98 -15.86
CA ASP A 151 16.62 3.57 -16.10
C ASP A 151 15.62 2.99 -15.07
N MET A 152 15.19 3.81 -14.12
CA MET A 152 14.22 3.40 -13.13
C MET A 152 12.81 3.44 -13.74
N GLU A 153 12.07 2.34 -13.67
CA GLU A 153 10.63 2.36 -13.91
C GLU A 153 9.94 3.05 -12.72
N ASP A 154 9.88 4.38 -12.80
CA ASP A 154 9.26 5.19 -11.78
C ASP A 154 7.75 4.93 -11.70
N GLY A 155 7.31 4.33 -10.60
CA GLY A 155 5.89 4.27 -10.27
C GLY A 155 5.42 5.56 -9.58
N PRO A 156 4.12 5.87 -9.62
CA PRO A 156 3.58 7.05 -8.95
C PRO A 156 3.86 7.08 -7.43
N THR A 157 4.07 5.91 -6.82
CA THR A 157 4.38 5.76 -5.38
C THR A 157 5.70 6.42 -5.01
N ASN A 158 6.76 6.28 -5.82
CA ASN A 158 8.04 6.90 -5.54
C ASN A 158 7.94 8.42 -5.52
N TYR A 159 7.19 9.01 -6.46
CA TYR A 159 6.91 10.45 -6.48
C TYR A 159 6.12 10.91 -5.27
N ILE A 160 5.10 10.17 -4.87
CA ILE A 160 4.27 10.48 -3.70
C ILE A 160 5.12 10.45 -2.42
N ASN A 161 5.94 9.42 -2.25
CA ASN A 161 6.83 9.28 -1.11
C ASN A 161 7.90 10.39 -1.09
N TYR A 162 8.46 10.73 -2.25
CA TYR A 162 9.40 11.84 -2.37
C TYR A 162 8.77 13.19 -1.99
N ILE A 163 7.58 13.49 -2.53
CA ILE A 163 6.85 14.72 -2.22
C ILE A 163 6.58 14.80 -0.72
N ARG A 164 6.15 13.70 -0.10
CA ARG A 164 5.95 13.64 1.35
C ARG A 164 7.24 13.92 2.12
N CYS A 165 8.36 13.31 1.73
CA CYS A 165 9.65 13.58 2.37
C CYS A 165 10.07 15.04 2.22
N CYS A 166 9.84 15.65 1.05
CA CYS A 166 10.08 17.07 0.84
C CYS A 166 9.26 17.95 1.80
N THR A 167 7.96 17.64 1.97
CA THR A 167 7.08 18.39 2.88
C THR A 167 7.54 18.25 4.33
N GLU A 168 7.83 17.03 4.79
CA GLU A 168 8.28 16.76 6.17
C GLU A 168 9.67 17.34 6.49
N THR A 169 10.46 17.69 5.45
CA THR A 169 11.79 18.29 5.58
C THR A 169 11.82 19.78 5.16
N GLU A 170 10.65 20.44 5.13
CA GLU A 170 10.48 21.86 4.82
C GLU A 170 10.97 22.28 3.42
N ARG A 171 10.91 21.37 2.44
CA ARG A 171 11.27 21.60 1.03
C ARG A 171 10.04 21.85 0.15
N ASP A 172 9.12 22.70 0.59
CA ASP A 172 7.79 22.90 -0.02
C ASP A 172 7.83 23.30 -1.49
N ASN A 173 8.81 24.13 -1.88
CA ASN A 173 8.97 24.53 -3.29
C ASN A 173 9.32 23.34 -4.17
N GLU A 174 10.20 22.46 -3.70
CA GLU A 174 10.61 21.25 -4.42
C GLU A 174 9.46 20.25 -4.48
N ALA A 175 8.76 20.04 -3.37
CA ALA A 175 7.54 19.24 -3.30
C ALA A 175 6.52 19.68 -4.35
N SER A 176 6.25 20.97 -4.43
CA SER A 176 5.29 21.54 -5.40
C SER A 176 5.72 21.30 -6.85
N ILE A 177 6.99 21.56 -7.19
CA ILE A 177 7.52 21.34 -8.55
C ILE A 177 7.39 19.86 -8.93
N MET A 178 7.78 18.97 -8.02
CA MET A 178 7.73 17.53 -8.27
C MET A 178 6.30 17.02 -8.37
N LEU A 179 5.37 17.56 -7.59
CA LEU A 179 3.95 17.22 -7.65
C LEU A 179 3.34 17.57 -9.01
N PHE A 180 3.65 18.75 -9.56
CA PHE A 180 3.21 19.14 -10.90
C PHE A 180 3.79 18.21 -11.97
N LYS A 181 5.09 17.87 -11.88
CA LYS A 181 5.74 16.90 -12.79
C LYS A 181 5.07 15.53 -12.72
N ALA A 182 4.89 14.99 -11.52
CA ALA A 182 4.29 13.67 -11.30
C ALA A 182 2.83 13.61 -11.80
N ALA A 183 2.04 14.65 -11.57
CA ALA A 183 0.66 14.73 -12.05
C ALA A 183 0.55 14.81 -13.59
N GLN A 184 1.59 15.32 -14.29
CA GLN A 184 1.68 15.28 -15.74
C GLN A 184 2.07 13.88 -16.25
N LEU A 185 3.00 13.19 -15.58
CA LEU A 185 3.43 11.84 -15.94
C LEU A 185 2.32 10.81 -15.67
N TYR A 186 1.57 10.98 -14.58
CA TYR A 186 0.50 10.08 -14.15
C TYR A 186 -0.87 10.78 -14.09
N PRO A 187 -1.42 11.20 -15.25
CA PRO A 187 -2.59 12.09 -15.29
C PRO A 187 -3.89 11.46 -14.79
N ASN A 188 -3.91 10.17 -14.52
CA ASN A 188 -5.07 9.44 -14.01
C ASN A 188 -4.83 8.84 -12.60
N ASN A 189 -3.71 9.17 -11.97
CA ASN A 189 -3.45 8.76 -10.59
C ASN A 189 -4.23 9.67 -9.63
N VAL A 190 -5.25 9.11 -8.97
CA VAL A 190 -6.15 9.87 -8.10
C VAL A 190 -5.41 10.50 -6.93
N ARG A 191 -4.46 9.77 -6.34
CA ARG A 191 -3.69 10.26 -5.19
C ARG A 191 -2.83 11.48 -5.53
N LEU A 192 -2.10 11.45 -6.65
CA LEU A 192 -1.32 12.61 -7.13
C LEU A 192 -2.22 13.80 -7.48
N LEU A 193 -3.36 13.54 -8.11
CA LEU A 193 -4.33 14.60 -8.42
C LEU A 193 -4.93 15.21 -7.15
N SER A 194 -5.16 14.41 -6.10
CA SER A 194 -5.68 14.89 -4.82
C SER A 194 -4.66 15.78 -4.12
N LEU A 195 -3.39 15.37 -4.06
CA LEU A 195 -2.31 16.21 -3.54
C LEU A 195 -2.17 17.51 -4.33
N LEU A 196 -2.29 17.45 -5.66
CA LEU A 196 -2.26 18.64 -6.50
C LEU A 196 -3.43 19.59 -6.23
N ALA A 197 -4.64 19.06 -6.03
CA ALA A 197 -5.80 19.86 -5.69
C ALA A 197 -5.63 20.59 -4.35
N LEU A 198 -5.08 19.90 -3.34
CA LEU A 198 -4.76 20.51 -2.03
C LEU A 198 -3.69 21.61 -2.17
N CYS A 199 -2.59 21.34 -2.85
CA CYS A 199 -1.52 22.32 -3.10
C CYS A 199 -2.05 23.58 -3.82
N LEU A 200 -2.96 23.42 -4.79
CA LEU A 200 -3.61 24.52 -5.50
C LEU A 200 -4.55 25.33 -4.57
N LEU A 201 -5.26 24.66 -3.66
CA LEU A 201 -6.11 25.33 -2.65
C LEU A 201 -5.27 26.19 -1.71
N ASP A 202 -4.18 25.64 -1.17
CA ASP A 202 -3.26 26.34 -0.27
C ASP A 202 -2.59 27.55 -0.97
N SER A 203 -2.32 27.42 -2.28
CA SER A 203 -1.81 28.50 -3.12
C SER A 203 -2.88 29.54 -3.54
N GLY A 204 -4.13 29.38 -3.09
CA GLY A 204 -5.25 30.27 -3.43
C GLY A 204 -5.84 30.08 -4.82
N LYS A 205 -5.39 29.08 -5.60
CA LYS A 205 -5.83 28.79 -6.97
C LYS A 205 -7.08 27.89 -6.99
N LYS A 206 -8.16 28.39 -6.40
CA LYS A 206 -9.39 27.64 -6.13
C LYS A 206 -10.08 27.06 -7.37
N GLU A 207 -10.14 27.83 -8.48
CA GLU A 207 -10.74 27.35 -9.72
C GLU A 207 -9.98 26.18 -10.34
N GLU A 208 -8.64 26.24 -10.31
CA GLU A 208 -7.79 25.15 -10.80
C GLU A 208 -7.97 23.90 -9.94
N ALA A 209 -8.00 24.05 -8.61
CA ALA A 209 -8.24 22.95 -7.68
C ALA A 209 -9.59 22.24 -7.95
N ILE A 210 -10.65 23.00 -8.21
CA ILE A 210 -11.96 22.43 -8.55
C ILE A 210 -11.92 21.69 -9.90
N ALA A 211 -11.21 22.23 -10.88
CA ALA A 211 -11.05 21.54 -12.17
C ALA A 211 -10.37 20.18 -12.00
N ILE A 212 -9.33 20.08 -11.16
CA ILE A 212 -8.66 18.83 -10.81
C ILE A 212 -9.61 17.90 -10.06
N THR A 213 -10.35 18.39 -9.07
CA THR A 213 -11.32 17.59 -8.31
C THR A 213 -12.42 17.01 -9.20
N ASN A 214 -12.94 17.79 -10.14
CA ASN A 214 -13.90 17.31 -11.14
C ASN A 214 -13.29 16.19 -12.02
N LYS A 215 -11.99 16.26 -12.32
CA LYS A 215 -11.28 15.20 -13.04
C LYS A 215 -11.19 13.92 -12.18
N ILE A 216 -10.88 14.05 -10.89
CA ILE A 216 -10.86 12.92 -9.93
C ILE A 216 -12.22 12.21 -9.94
N PHE A 217 -13.33 12.94 -9.81
CA PHE A 217 -14.67 12.36 -9.88
C PHE A 217 -14.91 11.55 -11.15
N LYS A 218 -14.57 12.12 -12.31
CA LYS A 218 -14.74 11.42 -13.59
C LYS A 218 -13.92 10.12 -13.66
N ILE A 219 -12.76 10.08 -13.03
CA ILE A 219 -11.91 8.88 -12.97
C ILE A 219 -12.56 7.84 -12.06
N ILE A 220 -12.99 8.24 -10.86
CA ILE A 220 -13.65 7.38 -9.88
C ILE A 220 -14.95 6.78 -10.48
N ASP A 221 -15.79 7.61 -11.09
CA ASP A 221 -17.05 7.14 -11.69
C ASP A 221 -16.82 6.14 -12.82
N LYS A 222 -15.77 6.32 -13.62
CA LYS A 222 -15.47 5.41 -14.75
C LYS A 222 -14.87 4.07 -14.34
N LYS A 223 -14.07 4.05 -13.26
CA LYS A 223 -13.26 2.88 -12.88
C LYS A 223 -13.80 2.14 -11.66
N SER A 224 -14.84 2.65 -10.99
CA SER A 224 -15.28 2.16 -9.67
C SER A 224 -14.10 2.07 -8.65
N ILE A 225 -13.14 2.98 -8.78
CA ILE A 225 -12.00 3.06 -7.87
C ILE A 225 -12.49 3.71 -6.57
N ASN A 226 -12.30 3.01 -5.45
CA ASN A 226 -12.46 3.60 -4.13
C ASN A 226 -11.15 4.30 -3.76
N PRO A 227 -11.14 5.60 -3.44
CA PRO A 227 -9.97 6.23 -2.84
C PRO A 227 -9.61 5.50 -1.55
N GLU A 228 -8.40 4.98 -1.50
CA GLU A 228 -7.93 4.21 -0.34
C GLU A 228 -7.31 5.13 0.73
N THR A 229 -7.09 6.41 0.38
CA THR A 229 -6.36 7.33 1.25
C THR A 229 -7.24 8.45 1.78
N GLN A 230 -6.92 8.90 3.00
CA GLN A 230 -7.60 10.03 3.64
C GLN A 230 -7.39 11.34 2.85
N GLU A 231 -6.22 11.52 2.20
CA GLU A 231 -5.94 12.71 1.39
C GLU A 231 -6.90 12.85 0.20
N GLU A 232 -7.27 11.72 -0.43
CA GLU A 232 -8.23 11.72 -1.55
C GLU A 232 -9.61 12.17 -1.10
N CYS A 233 -10.07 11.66 0.03
CA CYS A 233 -11.32 12.10 0.65
C CYS A 233 -11.26 13.57 1.07
N ASN A 234 -10.16 14.03 1.67
CA ASN A 234 -9.98 15.41 2.09
C ASN A 234 -10.03 16.37 0.89
N SER A 235 -9.42 16.02 -0.25
CA SER A 235 -9.51 16.81 -1.48
C SER A 235 -10.97 17.03 -1.93
N LEU A 236 -11.78 15.98 -1.88
CA LEU A 236 -13.20 16.05 -2.22
C LEU A 236 -14.00 16.87 -1.19
N LEU A 237 -13.67 16.76 0.10
CA LEU A 237 -14.28 17.58 1.16
C LEU A 237 -14.00 19.07 0.95
N HIS A 238 -12.73 19.46 0.72
CA HIS A 238 -12.36 20.87 0.49
C HIS A 238 -13.05 21.45 -0.74
N ALA A 239 -13.18 20.68 -1.83
CA ALA A 239 -13.92 21.13 -2.99
C ALA A 239 -15.41 21.32 -2.68
N GLY A 240 -16.01 20.44 -1.89
CA GLY A 240 -17.38 20.57 -1.41
C GLY A 240 -17.57 21.83 -0.56
N GLN A 241 -16.68 22.09 0.38
CA GLN A 241 -16.68 23.32 1.19
C GLN A 241 -16.60 24.60 0.34
N TYR A 242 -15.72 24.60 -0.67
CA TYR A 242 -15.62 25.71 -1.59
C TYR A 242 -16.93 25.94 -2.36
N LEU A 243 -17.54 24.86 -2.91
CA LEU A 243 -18.82 24.96 -3.61
C LEU A 243 -19.92 25.50 -2.70
N LEU A 244 -19.97 25.06 -1.45
CA LEU A 244 -20.92 25.55 -0.45
C LEU A 244 -20.71 27.06 -0.23
N SER A 245 -19.46 27.53 -0.09
CA SER A 245 -19.14 28.95 0.08
C SER A 245 -19.52 29.81 -1.14
N LYS A 246 -19.67 29.20 -2.32
CA LYS A 246 -20.14 29.85 -3.56
C LYS A 246 -21.67 29.73 -3.75
N GLY A 247 -22.36 29.08 -2.84
CA GLY A 247 -23.82 28.87 -2.91
C GLY A 247 -24.25 27.72 -3.83
N ASP A 248 -23.32 26.90 -4.32
CA ASP A 248 -23.63 25.70 -5.12
C ASP A 248 -23.85 24.48 -4.20
N VAL A 249 -24.93 24.59 -3.38
CA VAL A 249 -25.22 23.66 -2.29
C VAL A 249 -25.47 22.24 -2.80
N ASP A 250 -26.21 22.08 -3.89
CA ASP A 250 -26.54 20.77 -4.45
C ASP A 250 -25.29 20.01 -4.91
N LYS A 251 -24.35 20.71 -5.55
CA LYS A 251 -23.08 20.09 -5.93
C LYS A 251 -22.22 19.75 -4.71
N ALA A 252 -22.18 20.61 -3.71
CA ALA A 252 -21.46 20.32 -2.46
C ALA A 252 -22.01 19.05 -1.80
N ILE A 253 -23.32 18.91 -1.68
CA ILE A 253 -23.99 17.71 -1.16
C ILE A 253 -23.60 16.47 -2.02
N SER A 254 -23.60 16.61 -3.34
CA SER A 254 -23.20 15.51 -4.24
C SER A 254 -21.77 15.05 -3.97
N TYR A 255 -20.83 15.98 -3.71
CA TYR A 255 -19.44 15.69 -3.38
C TYR A 255 -19.33 14.97 -2.04
N TYR A 256 -19.99 15.47 -1.01
CA TYR A 256 -19.98 14.86 0.32
C TYR A 256 -20.61 13.46 0.33
N LYS A 257 -21.73 13.26 -0.38
CA LYS A 257 -22.31 11.92 -0.56
C LYS A 257 -21.37 10.95 -1.23
N LYS A 258 -20.59 11.41 -2.22
CA LYS A 258 -19.59 10.58 -2.88
C LYS A 258 -18.49 10.18 -1.92
N VAL A 259 -17.97 11.11 -1.11
CA VAL A 259 -17.00 10.80 -0.06
C VAL A 259 -17.54 9.76 0.90
N LEU A 260 -18.78 9.93 1.37
CA LEU A 260 -19.43 8.97 2.27
C LEU A 260 -19.57 7.57 1.66
N GLN A 261 -19.87 7.48 0.34
CA GLN A 261 -19.93 6.19 -0.37
C GLN A 261 -18.56 5.52 -0.50
N ILE A 262 -17.50 6.32 -0.69
CA ILE A 262 -16.14 5.84 -0.88
C ILE A 262 -15.53 5.40 0.45
N ASN A 263 -15.60 6.27 1.45
CA ASN A 263 -15.11 6.00 2.80
C ASN A 263 -16.10 6.50 3.86
N PRO A 264 -17.00 5.64 4.36
CA PRO A 264 -17.99 6.00 5.36
C PRO A 264 -17.38 6.47 6.71
N LYS A 265 -16.10 6.17 6.95
CA LYS A 265 -15.36 6.56 8.16
C LYS A 265 -14.55 7.85 7.98
N THR A 266 -14.77 8.60 6.89
CA THR A 266 -14.10 9.88 6.70
C THR A 266 -14.47 10.83 7.84
N PRO A 267 -13.50 11.36 8.61
CA PRO A 267 -13.79 12.27 9.70
C PRO A 267 -14.63 13.47 9.26
N MET A 268 -15.52 13.94 10.10
CA MET A 268 -16.38 15.11 9.91
C MET A 268 -17.35 15.04 8.70
N ILE A 269 -17.42 13.92 7.94
CA ILE A 269 -18.28 13.86 6.75
C ILE A 269 -19.76 14.13 7.06
N HIS A 270 -20.25 13.60 8.18
CA HIS A 270 -21.62 13.82 8.62
C HIS A 270 -21.86 15.28 9.04
N ILE A 271 -20.86 15.96 9.60
CA ILE A 271 -20.93 17.38 9.91
C ILE A 271 -21.06 18.20 8.63
N HIS A 272 -20.21 17.92 7.62
CA HIS A 272 -20.27 18.63 6.34
C HIS A 272 -21.59 18.43 5.62
N LEU A 273 -22.13 17.21 5.63
CA LEU A 273 -23.44 16.92 5.05
C LEU A 273 -24.55 17.63 5.80
N ALA A 274 -24.53 17.59 7.13
CA ALA A 274 -25.52 18.30 7.95
C ALA A 274 -25.50 19.81 7.66
N MET A 275 -24.34 20.44 7.64
CA MET A 275 -24.23 21.87 7.31
C MET A 275 -24.79 22.18 5.91
N ALA A 276 -24.44 21.37 4.91
CA ALA A 276 -24.92 21.56 3.55
C ALA A 276 -26.44 21.38 3.43
N TYR A 277 -27.03 20.41 4.13
CA TYR A 277 -28.48 20.24 4.17
C TYR A 277 -29.20 21.36 4.92
N LEU A 278 -28.58 21.90 5.99
CA LEU A 278 -29.10 23.07 6.67
C LEU A 278 -29.17 24.28 5.75
N ASP A 279 -28.10 24.54 4.98
CA ASP A 279 -28.07 25.61 3.97
C ASP A 279 -29.09 25.37 2.85
N ASN A 280 -29.33 24.12 2.49
CA ASN A 280 -30.37 23.72 1.52
C ASN A 280 -31.79 23.70 2.09
N ARG A 281 -31.96 24.03 3.39
CA ARG A 281 -33.23 23.98 4.14
C ARG A 281 -33.90 22.60 4.16
N ASP A 282 -33.13 21.55 3.98
CA ASP A 282 -33.55 20.16 4.04
C ASP A 282 -33.40 19.63 5.47
N MET A 283 -34.40 19.91 6.30
CA MET A 283 -34.34 19.57 7.73
C MET A 283 -34.38 18.06 8.01
N GLU A 284 -34.96 17.28 7.11
CA GLU A 284 -35.04 15.82 7.27
C GLU A 284 -33.64 15.20 7.18
N ASN A 285 -32.92 15.44 6.09
CA ASN A 285 -31.56 14.96 5.90
C ASN A 285 -30.57 15.60 6.89
N PHE A 286 -30.79 16.87 7.28
CA PHE A 286 -30.00 17.51 8.32
C PHE A 286 -30.08 16.71 9.64
N MET A 287 -31.28 16.37 10.10
CA MET A 287 -31.47 15.62 11.37
C MET A 287 -30.94 14.19 11.26
N GLU A 288 -31.04 13.56 10.10
CA GLU A 288 -30.45 12.24 9.87
C GLU A 288 -28.93 12.27 10.10
N HIS A 289 -28.22 13.21 9.47
CA HIS A 289 -26.77 13.29 9.58
C HIS A 289 -26.30 13.80 10.95
N ILE A 290 -27.05 14.67 11.64
CA ILE A 290 -26.77 15.03 13.02
C ILE A 290 -26.81 13.79 13.94
N GLY A 291 -27.74 12.89 13.71
CA GLY A 291 -27.86 11.63 14.48
C GLY A 291 -26.71 10.64 14.24
N GLN A 292 -25.92 10.83 13.20
CA GLN A 292 -24.76 9.99 12.84
C GLN A 292 -23.42 10.53 13.37
N ILE A 293 -23.39 11.76 13.90
CA ILE A 293 -22.16 12.36 14.43
C ILE A 293 -21.75 11.63 15.70
N SER A 294 -20.56 11.06 15.70
CA SER A 294 -19.95 10.39 16.84
C SER A 294 -19.04 11.35 17.64
N GLY A 295 -18.65 10.94 18.86
CA GLY A 295 -17.71 11.71 19.67
C GLY A 295 -16.34 11.86 18.99
N ASP A 296 -15.96 10.91 18.12
CA ASP A 296 -14.71 10.92 17.36
C ASP A 296 -14.72 11.94 16.20
N ASP A 297 -15.91 12.39 15.76
CA ASP A 297 -16.06 13.43 14.74
C ASP A 297 -15.85 14.85 15.30
N LEU A 298 -15.77 15.00 16.62
CA LEU A 298 -15.67 16.29 17.30
C LEU A 298 -14.27 16.60 17.85
N LEU A 299 -13.33 15.66 17.73
CA LEU A 299 -11.91 15.78 18.10
C LEU A 299 -11.04 16.01 16.86
#